data_303bf68958cf4efbcde7a7ff8241fcd3
#
_entry.id   303bf68958cf4efbcde7a7ff8241fcd3
#
_cell.length_a   1.000
_cell.length_b   1.000
_cell.length_c   1.000
_cell.angle_alpha   90.00
_cell.angle_beta   90.00
_cell.angle_gamma   90.00
#
_symmetry.space_group_name_H-M   'P 1'
#
loop_
_entity.id
_entity.type
_entity.pdbx_description
1 polymer ?
#
loop_
_entity_poly.entity_id
_entity_poly.type
_entity_poly.pdbx_seq_one_letter_code
_entity_poly.pdbx_strand_id
1 'polypeptide(L)'
;MKTTKKIFAAVLAVMMIALMIPFSASAATSDAYNAFIKGKNGFKVNVYKVATINTTTGEYTEIQGGTAVATALKTWKNASGNDSKALLEACENATFADSKGDHTFASDEDVYNFGTDEAGVYYVKVTGQPAETSVKKKGGALFALPEGTKTTQGSAEAPIELKINTGEVTVSKEIVGADIDTKHTTASAGDTVTFKLTASVTGSKEVPLTEYTIHDNLSDSFRDPAVTEVMVGSTKLQEGTDY
;
A
#
# COMPACT_ATOMS: atom_id res chain seq x y z
N MET A 1 13.45 -25.82 -37.48
CA MET A 1 13.04 -24.68 -36.67
C MET A 1 11.52 -24.43 -36.79
N LYS A 2 10.67 -25.41 -36.47
CA LYS A 2 9.19 -25.31 -36.57
C LYS A 2 8.42 -25.88 -35.40
N THR A 3 9.08 -26.23 -34.28
CA THR A 3 8.45 -26.96 -33.16
C THR A 3 8.20 -26.10 -31.92
N THR A 4 8.79 -24.90 -31.81
CA THR A 4 8.72 -24.07 -30.61
C THR A 4 7.47 -23.17 -30.53
N LYS A 5 6.77 -22.96 -31.64
CA LYS A 5 5.57 -22.09 -31.68
C LYS A 5 4.26 -22.77 -31.27
N LYS A 6 4.25 -24.11 -31.20
CA LYS A 6 3.04 -24.87 -30.80
C LYS A 6 2.91 -25.10 -29.31
N ILE A 7 3.99 -24.94 -28.54
CA ILE A 7 3.99 -25.16 -27.09
C ILE A 7 3.44 -23.91 -26.35
N PHE A 8 3.67 -22.70 -26.89
CA PHE A 8 3.16 -21.47 -26.27
C PHE A 8 1.63 -21.31 -26.39
N ALA A 9 1.03 -21.83 -27.45
CA ALA A 9 -0.43 -21.78 -27.62
C ALA A 9 -1.17 -22.78 -26.70
N ALA A 10 -0.55 -23.89 -26.35
CA ALA A 10 -1.14 -24.91 -25.47
C ALA A 10 -1.09 -24.52 -23.98
N VAL A 11 -0.06 -23.77 -23.56
CA VAL A 11 0.05 -23.28 -22.18
C VAL A 11 -0.95 -22.15 -21.88
N LEU A 12 -1.25 -21.31 -22.88
CA LEU A 12 -2.24 -20.25 -22.74
C LEU A 12 -3.68 -20.78 -22.70
N ALA A 13 -3.96 -21.91 -23.37
CA ALA A 13 -5.27 -22.55 -23.38
C ALA A 13 -5.58 -23.32 -22.08
N VAL A 14 -4.55 -23.82 -21.37
CA VAL A 14 -4.73 -24.56 -20.11
C VAL A 14 -4.95 -23.61 -18.91
N MET A 15 -4.51 -22.36 -18.98
CA MET A 15 -4.82 -21.35 -17.93
C MET A 15 -6.25 -20.81 -17.99
N MET A 16 -7.01 -21.10 -19.04
CA MET A 16 -8.40 -20.62 -19.18
C MET A 16 -9.48 -21.64 -18.81
N ILE A 17 -9.11 -22.87 -18.39
CA ILE A 17 -10.10 -23.95 -18.12
C ILE A 17 -10.22 -24.37 -16.66
N ALA A 18 -9.42 -23.82 -15.77
CA ALA A 18 -9.55 -24.17 -14.35
C ALA A 18 -10.18 -23.00 -13.60
N LEU A 19 -11.51 -22.91 -13.56
CA LEU A 19 -12.26 -22.27 -12.47
C LEU A 19 -13.76 -22.19 -12.80
N MET A 20 -14.43 -23.34 -12.78
CA MET A 20 -15.86 -23.40 -12.50
C MET A 20 -16.06 -24.03 -11.13
N ILE A 21 -15.84 -23.28 -10.08
CA ILE A 21 -16.37 -23.58 -8.75
C ILE A 21 -17.52 -22.59 -8.55
N PRO A 22 -18.74 -23.06 -8.31
CA PRO A 22 -19.86 -22.15 -8.05
C PRO A 22 -19.70 -21.62 -6.61
N PHE A 23 -19.05 -20.46 -6.48
CA PHE A 23 -19.27 -19.64 -5.31
C PHE A 23 -20.63 -18.97 -5.48
N SER A 24 -21.48 -19.06 -4.47
CA SER A 24 -22.69 -18.28 -4.36
C SER A 24 -22.33 -16.80 -4.19
N ALA A 25 -21.88 -16.17 -5.28
CA ALA A 25 -21.86 -14.75 -5.37
C ALA A 25 -23.30 -14.27 -5.30
N SER A 26 -23.60 -13.44 -4.33
CA SER A 26 -24.80 -12.59 -4.37
C SER A 26 -24.88 -12.01 -5.77
N ALA A 27 -25.98 -12.30 -6.47
CA ALA A 27 -26.17 -11.95 -7.87
C ALA A 27 -26.03 -10.41 -8.04
N ALA A 28 -24.84 -9.96 -8.43
CA ALA A 28 -24.72 -8.68 -9.09
C ALA A 28 -25.52 -8.79 -10.40
N THR A 29 -26.42 -7.86 -10.64
CA THR A 29 -27.16 -7.76 -11.88
C THR A 29 -26.19 -7.84 -13.05
N SER A 30 -26.48 -8.65 -14.05
CA SER A 30 -25.60 -9.02 -15.17
C SER A 30 -25.05 -7.86 -16.01
N ASP A 31 -25.32 -6.64 -15.59
CA ASP A 31 -25.05 -5.41 -16.32
C ASP A 31 -24.06 -4.43 -15.62
N ALA A 32 -23.53 -4.73 -14.45
CA ALA A 32 -22.65 -3.85 -13.72
C ALA A 32 -21.16 -4.05 -14.09
N TYR A 33 -20.37 -2.97 -14.04
CA TYR A 33 -18.91 -3.07 -13.96
C TYR A 33 -18.51 -3.50 -12.56
N ASN A 34 -17.50 -4.36 -12.43
CA ASN A 34 -17.10 -4.90 -11.14
C ASN A 34 -15.59 -4.75 -10.92
N ALA A 35 -15.19 -4.62 -9.66
CA ALA A 35 -13.80 -4.73 -9.23
C ALA A 35 -13.72 -5.49 -7.91
N PHE A 36 -12.84 -6.48 -7.84
CA PHE A 36 -12.57 -7.23 -6.63
C PHE A 36 -11.36 -6.64 -5.93
N ILE A 37 -11.53 -6.18 -4.70
CA ILE A 37 -10.53 -5.41 -3.95
C ILE A 37 -10.24 -6.14 -2.65
N LYS A 38 -8.96 -6.39 -2.36
CA LYS A 38 -8.50 -6.99 -1.11
C LYS A 38 -7.73 -5.98 -0.28
N GLY A 39 -8.06 -5.90 1.00
CA GLY A 39 -7.38 -5.05 1.97
C GLY A 39 -6.85 -5.86 3.14
N LYS A 40 -6.77 -5.21 4.30
CA LYS A 40 -6.35 -5.80 5.56
C LYS A 40 -7.47 -5.70 6.58
N ASN A 41 -7.55 -6.68 7.48
CA ASN A 41 -8.54 -6.75 8.54
C ASN A 41 -8.67 -5.42 9.30
N GLY A 42 -9.91 -4.96 9.47
CA GLY A 42 -10.26 -3.74 10.18
C GLY A 42 -10.02 -2.44 9.42
N PHE A 43 -9.42 -2.48 8.21
CA PHE A 43 -9.27 -1.29 7.38
C PHE A 43 -10.59 -0.94 6.70
N LYS A 44 -10.89 0.36 6.65
CA LYS A 44 -12.03 0.90 5.92
C LYS A 44 -11.55 1.60 4.66
N VAL A 45 -12.28 1.39 3.55
CA VAL A 45 -12.01 2.04 2.27
C VAL A 45 -13.24 2.75 1.74
N ASN A 46 -13.00 3.77 0.91
CA ASN A 46 -14.00 4.38 0.05
C ASN A 46 -13.50 4.33 -1.39
N VAL A 47 -14.42 4.10 -2.33
CA VAL A 47 -14.13 4.07 -3.77
C VAL A 47 -14.60 5.36 -4.40
N TYR A 48 -13.71 6.04 -5.14
CA TYR A 48 -14.00 7.30 -5.82
C TYR A 48 -13.78 7.15 -7.32
N LYS A 49 -14.71 7.62 -8.11
CA LYS A 49 -14.50 7.79 -9.55
C LYS A 49 -13.72 9.08 -9.78
N VAL A 50 -12.50 8.98 -10.28
CA VAL A 50 -11.59 10.12 -10.41
C VAL A 50 -11.52 10.66 -11.83
N ALA A 51 -11.87 9.84 -12.84
CA ALA A 51 -11.90 10.28 -14.22
C ALA A 51 -12.91 9.51 -15.07
N THR A 52 -13.34 10.12 -16.15
CA THR A 52 -13.97 9.44 -17.28
C THR A 52 -12.90 8.99 -18.28
N ILE A 53 -13.23 7.99 -19.08
CA ILE A 53 -12.37 7.45 -20.15
C ILE A 53 -13.08 7.68 -21.47
N ASN A 54 -12.44 8.39 -22.40
CA ASN A 54 -12.88 8.42 -23.77
C ASN A 54 -12.30 7.22 -24.50
N THR A 55 -13.12 6.22 -24.77
CA THR A 55 -12.68 4.95 -25.40
C THR A 55 -12.25 5.11 -26.84
N THR A 56 -12.69 6.17 -27.53
CA THR A 56 -12.31 6.45 -28.91
C THR A 56 -10.92 7.07 -28.99
N THR A 57 -10.59 8.02 -28.10
CA THR A 57 -9.30 8.71 -28.09
C THR A 57 -8.32 8.14 -27.07
N GLY A 58 -8.79 7.35 -26.10
CA GLY A 58 -8.00 6.85 -24.98
C GLY A 58 -7.64 7.93 -23.96
N GLU A 59 -8.29 9.10 -24.02
CA GLU A 59 -8.02 10.21 -23.13
C GLU A 59 -8.81 10.07 -21.82
N TYR A 60 -8.18 10.52 -20.74
CA TYR A 60 -8.80 10.61 -19.40
C TYR A 60 -9.18 12.05 -19.11
N THR A 61 -10.40 12.24 -18.63
CA THR A 61 -10.88 13.55 -18.15
C THR A 61 -11.14 13.44 -16.66
N GLU A 62 -10.38 14.18 -15.85
CA GLU A 62 -10.55 14.26 -14.40
C GLU A 62 -11.91 14.84 -14.06
N ILE A 63 -12.60 14.25 -13.07
CA ILE A 63 -13.90 14.70 -12.58
C ILE A 63 -13.84 15.10 -11.11
N GLN A 64 -12.87 14.60 -10.34
CA GLN A 64 -12.60 15.03 -8.97
C GLN A 64 -11.15 14.72 -8.58
N GLY A 65 -10.63 15.45 -7.61
CA GLY A 65 -9.26 15.31 -7.10
C GLY A 65 -8.34 16.48 -7.45
N GLY A 66 -8.76 17.32 -8.41
CA GLY A 66 -8.11 18.58 -8.75
C GLY A 66 -6.89 18.46 -9.65
N THR A 67 -6.18 19.57 -9.82
CA THR A 67 -5.11 19.73 -10.82
C THR A 67 -4.00 18.68 -10.74
N ALA A 68 -3.63 18.25 -9.54
CA ALA A 68 -2.59 17.22 -9.36
C ALA A 68 -3.02 15.88 -9.95
N VAL A 69 -4.27 15.47 -9.71
CA VAL A 69 -4.85 14.23 -10.27
C VAL A 69 -4.97 14.37 -11.80
N ALA A 70 -5.48 15.51 -12.29
CA ALA A 70 -5.59 15.76 -13.73
C ALA A 70 -4.24 15.70 -14.45
N THR A 71 -3.18 16.21 -13.83
CA THR A 71 -1.82 16.18 -14.37
C THR A 71 -1.27 14.74 -14.41
N ALA A 72 -1.44 14.01 -13.30
CA ALA A 72 -0.98 12.63 -13.22
C ALA A 72 -1.72 11.69 -14.18
N LEU A 73 -3.01 11.92 -14.42
CA LEU A 73 -3.81 11.18 -15.40
C LEU A 73 -3.28 11.30 -16.83
N LYS A 74 -2.71 12.45 -17.23
CA LYS A 74 -2.14 12.65 -18.57
C LYS A 74 -0.95 11.73 -18.86
N THR A 75 -0.19 11.39 -17.84
CA THR A 75 0.96 10.49 -17.93
C THR A 75 0.59 9.03 -17.65
N TRP A 76 -0.52 8.80 -16.99
CA TRP A 76 -1.05 7.48 -16.72
C TRP A 76 -1.73 6.92 -17.96
N LYS A 77 -0.93 6.43 -18.91
CA LYS A 77 -1.43 5.78 -20.11
C LYS A 77 -1.50 4.29 -19.89
N ASN A 78 -2.70 3.77 -19.77
CA ASN A 78 -3.02 2.34 -19.85
C ASN A 78 -2.24 1.39 -18.93
N ALA A 79 -2.96 0.56 -18.28
CA ALA A 79 -2.62 -0.46 -17.31
C ALA A 79 -1.54 -1.50 -17.72
N SER A 80 -0.94 -1.46 -18.88
CA SER A 80 0.10 -2.37 -19.29
C SER A 80 1.50 -1.77 -19.08
N GLY A 81 1.93 -1.72 -17.83
CA GLY A 81 3.31 -1.44 -17.46
C GLY A 81 3.62 -0.01 -17.05
N ASN A 82 2.65 0.82 -16.78
CA ASN A 82 2.87 2.19 -16.36
C ASN A 82 2.96 2.34 -14.85
N ASP A 83 3.87 3.21 -14.44
CA ASP A 83 4.05 3.64 -13.07
C ASP A 83 2.78 4.38 -12.60
N SER A 84 1.92 3.67 -11.90
CA SER A 84 0.74 4.24 -11.24
C SER A 84 1.11 5.09 -10.01
N LYS A 85 2.39 5.18 -9.66
CA LYS A 85 2.88 5.84 -8.46
C LYS A 85 2.47 7.32 -8.41
N ALA A 86 2.71 8.06 -9.47
CA ALA A 86 2.38 9.49 -9.53
C ALA A 86 0.88 9.75 -9.36
N LEU A 87 0.03 8.92 -9.99
CA LEU A 87 -1.41 9.04 -9.86
C LEU A 87 -1.90 8.60 -8.48
N LEU A 88 -1.35 7.53 -7.92
CA LEU A 88 -1.65 7.11 -6.55
C LEU A 88 -1.29 8.20 -5.54
N GLU A 89 -0.11 8.81 -5.65
CA GLU A 89 0.32 9.90 -4.77
C GLU A 89 -0.57 11.14 -4.91
N ALA A 90 -0.93 11.50 -6.12
CA ALA A 90 -1.85 12.61 -6.37
C ALA A 90 -3.22 12.34 -5.74
N CYS A 91 -3.76 11.12 -5.91
CA CYS A 91 -5.04 10.72 -5.34
C CYS A 91 -5.00 10.63 -3.81
N GLU A 92 -3.91 10.14 -3.22
CA GLU A 92 -3.76 10.03 -1.77
C GLU A 92 -3.85 11.42 -1.10
N ASN A 93 -3.24 12.43 -1.70
CA ASN A 93 -3.22 13.81 -1.20
C ASN A 93 -4.46 14.63 -1.59
N ALA A 94 -5.31 14.11 -2.48
CA ALA A 94 -6.50 14.80 -2.93
C ALA A 94 -7.67 14.65 -1.95
N THR A 95 -8.59 15.62 -2.03
CA THR A 95 -9.89 15.56 -1.38
C THR A 95 -10.93 15.14 -2.40
N PHE A 96 -11.77 14.19 -2.02
CA PHE A 96 -12.86 13.67 -2.84
C PHE A 96 -14.19 13.87 -2.12
N ALA A 97 -15.23 14.29 -2.86
CA ALA A 97 -16.56 14.55 -2.31
C ALA A 97 -17.49 13.33 -2.49
N ASP A 98 -17.48 12.74 -3.69
CA ASP A 98 -18.46 11.72 -4.10
C ASP A 98 -17.87 10.31 -4.04
N SER A 99 -18.12 9.61 -2.92
CA SER A 99 -17.82 8.19 -2.81
C SER A 99 -18.86 7.37 -3.59
N LYS A 100 -18.39 6.38 -4.34
CA LYS A 100 -19.23 5.44 -5.10
C LYS A 100 -19.49 4.15 -4.34
N GLY A 101 -18.79 3.93 -3.25
CA GLY A 101 -18.96 2.78 -2.36
C GLY A 101 -17.96 2.81 -1.22
N ASP A 102 -18.27 2.06 -0.17
CA ASP A 102 -17.38 1.88 0.97
C ASP A 102 -17.41 0.43 1.46
N HIS A 103 -16.34 0.02 2.12
CA HIS A 103 -16.22 -1.30 2.71
C HIS A 103 -15.28 -1.29 3.91
N THR A 104 -15.58 -2.16 4.90
CA THR A 104 -14.66 -2.42 6.02
C THR A 104 -14.30 -3.90 5.98
N PHE A 105 -13.02 -4.20 5.80
CA PHE A 105 -12.54 -5.58 5.70
C PHE A 105 -12.65 -6.31 7.05
N ALA A 106 -13.40 -7.40 7.07
CA ALA A 106 -13.64 -8.21 8.27
C ALA A 106 -12.51 -9.20 8.58
N SER A 107 -11.66 -9.50 7.59
CA SER A 107 -10.47 -10.34 7.72
C SER A 107 -9.46 -10.01 6.63
N ASP A 108 -8.24 -10.58 6.70
CA ASP A 108 -7.22 -10.47 5.65
C ASP A 108 -7.57 -11.25 4.38
N GLU A 109 -8.58 -12.12 4.44
CA GLU A 109 -9.11 -12.88 3.30
C GLU A 109 -10.40 -12.28 2.73
N ASP A 110 -10.91 -11.20 3.34
CA ASP A 110 -12.09 -10.51 2.86
C ASP A 110 -11.82 -9.78 1.54
N VAL A 111 -12.70 -10.01 0.56
CA VAL A 111 -12.62 -9.42 -0.78
C VAL A 111 -13.87 -8.63 -1.04
N TYR A 112 -13.73 -7.33 -1.15
CA TYR A 112 -14.80 -6.43 -1.50
C TYR A 112 -15.12 -6.49 -2.99
N ASN A 113 -16.32 -6.90 -3.34
CA ASN A 113 -16.83 -6.81 -4.71
C ASN A 113 -17.52 -5.45 -4.91
N PHE A 114 -16.77 -4.50 -5.48
CA PHE A 114 -17.30 -3.20 -5.87
C PHE A 114 -18.02 -3.31 -7.22
N GLY A 115 -19.30 -2.93 -7.26
CA GLY A 115 -20.11 -2.88 -8.47
C GLY A 115 -20.55 -1.46 -8.80
N THR A 116 -20.59 -1.10 -10.09
CA THR A 116 -21.05 0.20 -10.58
C THR A 116 -21.57 0.11 -12.01
N ASP A 117 -22.50 1.00 -12.38
CA ASP A 117 -22.97 1.14 -13.76
C ASP A 117 -22.15 2.17 -14.57
N GLU A 118 -21.17 2.79 -13.95
CA GLU A 118 -20.40 3.88 -14.55
C GLU A 118 -19.01 3.41 -14.99
N ALA A 119 -18.67 3.56 -16.26
CA ALA A 119 -17.29 3.44 -16.74
C ALA A 119 -16.42 4.59 -16.22
N GLY A 120 -15.14 4.34 -16.01
CA GLY A 120 -14.20 5.37 -15.56
C GLY A 120 -12.93 4.83 -14.93
N VAL A 121 -12.14 5.73 -14.38
CA VAL A 121 -10.99 5.44 -13.52
C VAL A 121 -11.39 5.60 -12.07
N TYR A 122 -11.06 4.62 -11.27
CA TYR A 122 -11.43 4.56 -9.87
C TYR A 122 -10.21 4.51 -8.97
N TYR A 123 -10.30 5.23 -7.86
CA TYR A 123 -9.34 5.20 -6.78
C TYR A 123 -9.98 4.66 -5.51
N VAL A 124 -9.35 3.67 -4.92
CA VAL A 124 -9.74 3.11 -3.62
C VAL A 124 -8.88 3.77 -2.55
N LYS A 125 -9.49 4.57 -1.71
CA LYS A 125 -8.82 5.30 -0.62
C LYS A 125 -9.03 4.60 0.70
N VAL A 126 -7.95 4.39 1.45
CA VAL A 126 -8.04 3.94 2.85
C VAL A 126 -8.49 5.12 3.71
N THR A 127 -9.66 5.03 4.30
CA THR A 127 -10.30 6.09 5.09
C THR A 127 -10.34 5.79 6.59
N GLY A 128 -10.17 4.52 6.97
CA GLY A 128 -10.11 4.09 8.35
C GLY A 128 -9.12 2.95 8.56
N GLN A 129 -8.61 2.83 9.79
CA GLN A 129 -7.69 1.76 10.19
C GLN A 129 -7.95 1.37 11.64
N PRO A 130 -7.62 0.13 12.06
CA PRO A 130 -7.67 -0.27 13.45
C PRO A 130 -6.80 0.63 14.32
N ALA A 131 -7.28 0.93 15.55
CA ALA A 131 -6.57 1.82 16.48
C ALA A 131 -5.16 1.35 16.83
N GLU A 132 -4.95 0.03 16.81
CA GLU A 132 -3.67 -0.62 17.18
C GLU A 132 -2.66 -0.64 16.00
N THR A 133 -3.09 -0.22 14.82
CA THR A 133 -2.25 -0.30 13.62
C THR A 133 -1.50 1.01 13.40
N SER A 134 -0.18 0.96 13.48
CA SER A 134 0.68 2.08 13.12
C SER A 134 0.89 2.13 11.61
N VAL A 135 0.11 2.93 10.90
CA VAL A 135 0.27 3.15 9.45
C VAL A 135 0.74 4.58 9.22
N LYS A 136 1.97 4.73 8.74
CA LYS A 136 2.55 6.03 8.39
C LYS A 136 2.05 6.55 7.04
N LYS A 137 1.90 5.66 6.06
CA LYS A 137 1.38 6.00 4.74
C LYS A 137 0.28 5.02 4.36
N LYS A 138 -0.91 5.56 4.08
CA LYS A 138 -2.04 4.81 3.59
C LYS A 138 -1.98 4.84 2.06
N GLY A 139 -1.61 3.72 1.48
CA GLY A 139 -1.75 3.56 0.03
C GLY A 139 -3.21 3.34 -0.35
N GLY A 140 -3.39 3.01 -1.60
CA GLY A 140 -4.69 2.71 -2.17
C GLY A 140 -4.54 1.78 -3.35
N ALA A 141 -5.58 1.72 -4.18
CA ALA A 141 -5.53 1.02 -5.44
C ALA A 141 -6.16 1.87 -6.55
N LEU A 142 -5.69 1.67 -7.77
CA LEU A 142 -6.25 2.28 -8.96
C LEU A 142 -6.69 1.19 -9.92
N PHE A 143 -7.84 1.38 -10.52
CA PHE A 143 -8.31 0.53 -11.62
C PHE A 143 -9.15 1.31 -12.59
N ALA A 144 -9.28 0.78 -13.82
CA ALA A 144 -10.08 1.37 -14.88
C ALA A 144 -11.19 0.40 -15.29
N LEU A 145 -12.38 0.92 -15.46
CA LEU A 145 -13.54 0.23 -16.01
C LEU A 145 -13.89 0.93 -17.33
N PRO A 146 -13.39 0.46 -18.47
CA PRO A 146 -13.58 1.12 -19.76
C PRO A 146 -15.03 1.00 -20.22
N GLU A 147 -15.50 2.04 -20.93
CA GLU A 147 -16.83 2.07 -21.53
C GLU A 147 -16.95 1.05 -22.68
N GLY A 148 -18.14 0.58 -22.92
CA GLY A 148 -18.50 -0.26 -24.08
C GLY A 148 -18.77 -1.71 -23.73
N THR A 149 -17.83 -2.42 -23.13
CA THR A 149 -18.02 -3.78 -22.63
C THR A 149 -17.95 -3.76 -21.12
N LYS A 150 -19.00 -4.21 -20.45
CA LYS A 150 -18.99 -4.33 -18.99
C LYS A 150 -17.83 -5.23 -18.57
N THR A 151 -16.88 -4.69 -17.85
CA THR A 151 -15.63 -5.36 -17.51
C THR A 151 -15.50 -5.60 -16.01
N THR A 152 -14.77 -6.65 -15.68
CA THR A 152 -14.42 -6.97 -14.31
C THR A 152 -12.91 -6.79 -14.13
N GLN A 153 -12.49 -6.13 -13.06
CA GLN A 153 -11.09 -5.99 -12.67
C GLN A 153 -10.79 -6.86 -11.46
N GLY A 154 -9.77 -7.70 -11.58
CA GLY A 154 -9.47 -8.72 -10.61
C GLY A 154 -10.50 -9.86 -10.58
N SER A 155 -10.36 -10.75 -9.63
CA SER A 155 -11.31 -11.82 -9.29
C SER A 155 -11.24 -12.09 -7.78
N ALA A 156 -12.11 -12.95 -7.26
CA ALA A 156 -12.02 -13.36 -5.85
C ALA A 156 -10.69 -14.05 -5.52
N GLU A 157 -10.12 -14.78 -6.50
CA GLU A 157 -8.85 -15.50 -6.37
C GLU A 157 -7.61 -14.64 -6.67
N ALA A 158 -7.78 -13.58 -7.46
CA ALA A 158 -6.73 -12.63 -7.85
C ALA A 158 -7.23 -11.19 -7.75
N PRO A 159 -7.54 -10.71 -6.54
CA PRO A 159 -8.09 -9.37 -6.33
C PRO A 159 -7.04 -8.28 -6.55
N ILE A 160 -7.53 -7.05 -6.67
CA ILE A 160 -6.69 -5.85 -6.65
C ILE A 160 -6.24 -5.63 -5.21
N GLU A 161 -4.94 -5.73 -4.96
CA GLU A 161 -4.36 -5.54 -3.63
C GLU A 161 -4.25 -4.04 -3.28
N LEU A 162 -4.73 -3.67 -2.10
CA LEU A 162 -4.49 -2.33 -1.57
C LEU A 162 -3.03 -2.15 -1.16
N LYS A 163 -2.44 -1.05 -1.56
CA LYS A 163 -1.07 -0.68 -1.16
C LYS A 163 -1.09 -0.04 0.24
N ILE A 164 -1.24 -0.87 1.26
CA ILE A 164 -1.24 -0.44 2.66
C ILE A 164 0.10 -0.85 3.29
N ASN A 165 0.82 0.12 3.83
CA ASN A 165 2.00 -0.16 4.64
C ASN A 165 1.56 -0.39 6.09
N THR A 166 1.35 -1.64 6.45
CA THR A 166 1.05 -2.11 7.82
C THR A 166 2.30 -2.60 8.53
N GLY A 167 3.44 -1.95 8.29
CA GLY A 167 4.69 -2.38 8.87
C GLY A 167 4.61 -2.46 10.39
N GLU A 168 4.96 -3.60 10.94
CA GLU A 168 5.22 -3.71 12.37
C GLU A 168 6.46 -2.87 12.68
N VAL A 169 6.29 -1.89 13.56
CA VAL A 169 7.41 -1.12 14.09
C VAL A 169 7.82 -1.77 15.40
N THR A 170 9.01 -2.34 15.42
CA THR A 170 9.60 -2.85 16.64
C THR A 170 10.74 -1.95 17.09
N VAL A 171 10.84 -1.70 18.38
CA VAL A 171 11.97 -0.99 18.99
C VAL A 171 12.46 -1.81 20.18
N SER A 172 13.75 -2.07 20.23
CA SER A 172 14.42 -2.64 21.38
C SER A 172 15.55 -1.72 21.85
N LYS A 173 15.78 -1.70 23.15
CA LYS A 173 16.89 -0.97 23.79
C LYS A 173 17.67 -1.93 24.65
N GLU A 174 18.96 -1.96 24.43
CA GLU A 174 19.90 -2.84 25.12
C GLU A 174 21.06 -2.02 25.66
N ILE A 175 21.70 -2.49 26.74
CA ILE A 175 22.93 -1.94 27.28
C ILE A 175 24.10 -2.70 26.65
N VAL A 176 25.01 -1.98 26.01
CA VAL A 176 26.18 -2.58 25.38
C VAL A 176 27.23 -2.94 26.47
N GLY A 177 27.66 -4.19 26.46
CA GLY A 177 28.63 -4.68 27.45
C GLY A 177 28.06 -4.85 28.86
N ALA A 178 26.75 -5.05 28.97
CA ALA A 178 26.09 -5.31 30.25
C ALA A 178 26.67 -6.54 30.94
N ASP A 179 26.85 -6.45 32.26
CA ASP A 179 27.42 -7.50 33.10
C ASP A 179 26.38 -8.42 33.76
N ILE A 180 25.09 -8.05 33.73
CA ILE A 180 24.00 -8.82 34.30
C ILE A 180 23.16 -9.45 33.19
N ASP A 181 22.54 -8.60 32.36
CA ASP A 181 21.79 -8.98 31.16
C ASP A 181 21.67 -7.76 30.23
N THR A 182 21.08 -7.93 29.06
CA THR A 182 20.98 -6.85 28.05
C THR A 182 20.23 -5.60 28.51
N LYS A 183 19.53 -5.65 29.65
CA LYS A 183 18.75 -4.53 30.24
C LYS A 183 19.30 -4.03 31.55
N HIS A 184 20.23 -4.76 32.19
CA HIS A 184 20.75 -4.46 33.50
C HIS A 184 22.28 -4.53 33.53
N THR A 185 22.92 -3.53 34.09
CA THR A 185 24.36 -3.48 34.31
C THR A 185 24.66 -2.72 35.60
N THR A 186 25.82 -2.97 36.20
CA THR A 186 26.36 -2.15 37.27
C THR A 186 27.09 -0.95 36.69
N ALA A 187 26.87 0.23 37.28
CA ALA A 187 27.60 1.44 36.88
C ALA A 187 27.78 2.35 38.10
N SER A 188 28.91 3.02 38.20
CA SER A 188 29.24 4.02 39.20
C SER A 188 29.01 5.43 38.67
N ALA A 189 28.94 6.41 39.58
CA ALA A 189 28.83 7.80 39.17
C ALA A 189 30.11 8.21 38.33
N GLY A 190 29.88 8.71 37.15
CA GLY A 190 30.93 9.08 36.19
C GLY A 190 31.23 8.04 35.12
N ASP A 191 30.66 6.84 35.22
CA ASP A 191 30.82 5.83 34.18
C ASP A 191 30.00 6.19 32.93
N THR A 192 30.52 5.82 31.78
CA THR A 192 29.79 5.93 30.50
C THR A 192 28.99 4.67 30.25
N VAL A 193 27.66 4.82 30.07
CA VAL A 193 26.78 3.71 29.70
C VAL A 193 26.38 3.87 28.24
N THR A 194 26.62 2.85 27.44
CA THR A 194 26.24 2.84 26.03
C THR A 194 24.96 2.04 25.84
N PHE A 195 23.98 2.66 25.21
CA PHE A 195 22.74 2.01 24.81
C PHE A 195 22.74 1.74 23.33
N LYS A 196 22.25 0.57 22.94
CA LYS A 196 21.94 0.23 21.54
C LYS A 196 20.44 0.21 21.37
N LEU A 197 19.92 1.10 20.53
CA LEU A 197 18.54 1.08 20.09
C LEU A 197 18.48 0.36 18.73
N THR A 198 17.66 -0.67 18.65
CA THR A 198 17.40 -1.37 17.40
C THR A 198 15.95 -1.18 17.07
N ALA A 199 15.69 -0.57 15.94
CA ALA A 199 14.33 -0.36 15.45
C ALA A 199 14.19 -1.00 14.07
N SER A 200 13.10 -1.68 13.86
CA SER A 200 12.76 -2.21 12.54
C SER A 200 11.36 -1.80 12.13
N VAL A 201 11.19 -1.64 10.85
CA VAL A 201 9.89 -1.39 10.23
C VAL A 201 9.79 -2.23 8.98
N THR A 202 8.69 -2.94 8.85
CA THR A 202 8.38 -3.62 7.61
C THR A 202 7.71 -2.61 6.68
N GLY A 203 8.35 -2.29 5.57
CA GLY A 203 7.83 -1.39 4.56
C GLY A 203 7.48 -2.12 3.27
N SER A 204 6.68 -1.48 2.42
CA SER A 204 6.46 -1.90 1.04
C SER A 204 7.28 -1.01 0.11
N LYS A 205 7.86 -1.60 -0.92
CA LYS A 205 8.60 -0.84 -1.95
C LYS A 205 7.67 0.13 -2.70
N GLU A 206 6.41 -0.23 -2.83
CA GLU A 206 5.37 0.60 -3.47
C GLU A 206 4.85 1.72 -2.56
N VAL A 207 5.03 1.56 -1.24
CA VAL A 207 4.65 2.56 -0.22
C VAL A 207 5.85 2.82 0.68
N PRO A 208 6.87 3.57 0.21
CA PRO A 208 8.07 3.84 0.98
C PRO A 208 7.77 4.75 2.18
N LEU A 209 8.53 4.56 3.24
CA LEU A 209 8.51 5.49 4.38
C LEU A 209 9.08 6.84 3.93
N THR A 210 8.41 7.91 4.34
CA THR A 210 8.88 9.29 4.10
C THR A 210 9.61 9.86 5.30
N GLU A 211 9.37 9.30 6.48
CA GLU A 211 9.99 9.73 7.73
C GLU A 211 10.12 8.55 8.67
N TYR A 212 11.22 8.48 9.38
CA TYR A 212 11.47 7.49 10.43
C TYR A 212 12.18 8.14 11.61
N THR A 213 11.49 8.29 12.73
CA THR A 213 12.01 8.94 13.92
C THR A 213 12.00 7.97 15.10
N ILE A 214 13.11 7.90 15.82
CA ILE A 214 13.24 7.16 17.08
C ILE A 214 13.30 8.18 18.21
N HIS A 215 12.42 8.04 19.21
CA HIS A 215 12.44 8.82 20.44
C HIS A 215 12.93 7.95 21.58
N ASP A 216 13.96 8.42 22.29
CA ASP A 216 14.44 7.79 23.52
C ASP A 216 14.47 8.82 24.66
N ASN A 217 13.82 8.51 25.75
CA ASN A 217 13.81 9.34 26.95
C ASN A 217 14.76 8.75 27.98
N LEU A 218 15.86 9.43 28.20
CA LEU A 218 16.80 9.11 29.27
C LEU A 218 16.34 9.76 30.57
N SER A 219 16.60 9.09 31.71
CA SER A 219 16.33 9.68 33.03
C SER A 219 17.32 10.82 33.30
N ASP A 220 16.94 11.71 34.23
CA ASP A 220 17.77 12.86 34.66
C ASP A 220 19.11 12.44 35.31
N SER A 221 19.28 11.14 35.59
CA SER A 221 20.52 10.57 36.08
C SER A 221 21.63 10.47 35.02
N PHE A 222 21.25 10.50 33.72
CA PHE A 222 22.18 10.52 32.61
C PHE A 222 22.45 11.97 32.17
N ARG A 223 23.74 12.28 31.93
CA ARG A 223 24.18 13.59 31.44
C ARG A 223 24.92 13.43 30.12
N ASP A 224 24.93 14.50 29.35
CA ASP A 224 25.68 14.61 28.10
C ASP A 224 25.42 13.45 27.11
N PRO A 225 24.15 13.17 26.75
CA PRO A 225 23.85 12.13 25.79
C PRO A 225 24.44 12.47 24.43
N ALA A 226 25.10 11.50 23.80
CA ALA A 226 25.65 11.64 22.46
C ALA A 226 25.29 10.42 21.60
N VAL A 227 24.95 10.67 20.34
CA VAL A 227 24.82 9.62 19.34
C VAL A 227 26.20 9.29 18.80
N THR A 228 26.65 8.06 18.99
CA THR A 228 28.00 7.63 18.56
C THR A 228 27.98 6.98 17.18
N GLU A 229 26.87 6.37 16.82
CA GLU A 229 26.72 5.69 15.53
C GLU A 229 25.25 5.50 15.17
N VAL A 230 24.93 5.71 13.88
CA VAL A 230 23.64 5.36 13.29
C VAL A 230 23.86 4.46 12.09
N MET A 231 23.13 3.34 12.03
CA MET A 231 23.25 2.35 10.98
C MET A 231 21.88 2.04 10.34
N VAL A 232 21.84 1.84 9.03
CA VAL A 232 20.70 1.23 8.33
C VAL A 232 21.20 -0.04 7.65
N GLY A 233 20.81 -1.18 8.21
CA GLY A 233 21.40 -2.46 7.82
C GLY A 233 22.91 -2.48 8.12
N SER A 234 23.72 -2.62 7.09
CA SER A 234 25.20 -2.56 7.18
C SER A 234 25.79 -1.20 6.81
N THR A 235 24.95 -0.20 6.49
CA THR A 235 25.41 1.12 6.04
C THR A 235 25.44 2.08 7.22
N LYS A 236 26.60 2.69 7.49
CA LYS A 236 26.76 3.76 8.47
C LYS A 236 26.26 5.07 7.88
N LEU A 237 25.41 5.75 8.62
CA LEU A 237 24.88 7.06 8.26
C LEU A 237 25.75 8.19 8.78
N GLN A 238 25.70 9.34 8.11
CA GLN A 238 26.45 10.55 8.45
C GLN A 238 25.53 11.58 9.09
N GLU A 239 25.94 12.10 10.25
CA GLU A 239 25.25 13.17 10.94
C GLU A 239 25.18 14.45 10.09
N GLY A 240 24.02 15.11 10.09
CA GLY A 240 23.78 16.34 9.35
C GLY A 240 23.56 16.15 7.84
N THR A 241 23.75 14.92 7.32
CA THR A 241 23.49 14.58 5.90
C THR A 241 22.39 13.55 5.78
N ASP A 242 22.47 12.49 6.58
CA ASP A 242 21.54 11.35 6.50
C ASP A 242 20.54 11.34 7.67
N TYR A 243 20.86 12.00 8.78
CA TYR A 243 20.02 12.15 9.97
C TYR A 243 20.29 13.44 10.73
#